data_0df9ae48362be370ce549071ad830855
#
_entry.id   0df9ae48362be370ce549071ad830855
#
_cell.length_a   1.000
_cell.length_b   1.000
_cell.length_c   1.000
_cell.angle_alpha   90.00
_cell.angle_beta   90.00
_cell.angle_gamma   90.00
#
_symmetry.space_group_name_H-M   'P 1'
#
loop_
_entity.id
_entity.type
_entity.pdbx_description
1 polymer ?
#
loop_
_entity_poly.entity_id
_entity_poly.type
_entity_poly.pdbx_seq_one_letter_code
_entity_poly.pdbx_strand_id
1 'polypeptide(L)'
;MLAAYAAVEHDLEAQYPDMLYSDLLAKISEVIEARVKSHSGDTGATSTLDGSIATSSGVTNPSAPSTSDHQLGITSNPHVAFGNSVQNWEIFPDSHKALRQLAKDYKLIVLSNVDHESFRYTHAKLSLGRPAANAEELTIYTNPQLASGSSTTGEEAKPLYSRYWHPQETPNSHSPFTLILTAQDAKCYKPALGGFKTILECIRTDPALLRDLGLNEEEVKTKVLSVAQSLVHDHEPAHQLGLNSVWIDRQIAVTCREPPEGVQRWTWRFETLGEMAEAVAGEKAAGP
;
A
#
# COMPACT_ATOMS: atom_id res chain seq x y z
N MET A 1 -17.31 -6.89 9.39
CA MET A 1 -16.16 -7.51 8.70
C MET A 1 -15.01 -6.53 8.47
N LEU A 2 -15.22 -5.35 7.88
CA LEU A 2 -14.16 -4.36 7.60
C LEU A 2 -13.40 -3.86 8.85
N ALA A 3 -14.10 -3.59 9.95
CA ALA A 3 -13.44 -3.20 11.20
C ALA A 3 -12.54 -4.31 11.78
N ALA A 4 -12.94 -5.57 11.60
CA ALA A 4 -12.12 -6.71 12.00
C ALA A 4 -10.88 -6.87 11.11
N TYR A 5 -11.02 -6.62 9.80
CA TYR A 5 -9.91 -6.59 8.86
C TYR A 5 -8.89 -5.51 9.26
N ALA A 6 -9.33 -4.27 9.42
CA ALA A 6 -8.45 -3.17 9.80
C ALA A 6 -7.72 -3.40 11.15
N ALA A 7 -8.39 -4.05 12.11
CA ALA A 7 -7.76 -4.38 13.39
C ALA A 7 -6.67 -5.45 13.21
N VAL A 8 -6.93 -6.50 12.41
CA VAL A 8 -5.95 -7.56 12.12
C VAL A 8 -4.76 -6.99 11.34
N GLU A 9 -5.02 -6.15 10.33
CA GLU A 9 -3.99 -5.48 9.55
C GLU A 9 -3.07 -4.66 10.45
N HIS A 10 -3.63 -3.79 11.27
CA HIS A 10 -2.87 -2.96 12.20
C HIS A 10 -2.01 -3.79 13.18
N ASP A 11 -2.58 -4.86 13.76
CA ASP A 11 -1.85 -5.74 14.68
C ASP A 11 -0.67 -6.44 13.96
N LEU A 12 -0.89 -6.92 12.74
CA LEU A 12 0.14 -7.62 11.97
C LEU A 12 1.22 -6.67 11.42
N GLU A 13 0.88 -5.46 10.98
CA GLU A 13 1.85 -4.42 10.61
C GLU A 13 2.79 -4.08 11.77
N ALA A 14 2.26 -3.98 12.98
CA ALA A 14 3.05 -3.73 14.17
C ALA A 14 3.93 -4.93 14.56
N GLN A 15 3.43 -6.16 14.38
CA GLN A 15 4.14 -7.39 14.73
C GLN A 15 5.22 -7.76 13.70
N TYR A 16 5.01 -7.43 12.43
CA TYR A 16 5.88 -7.81 11.31
C TYR A 16 6.25 -6.61 10.44
N PRO A 17 7.00 -5.63 10.99
CA PRO A 17 7.29 -4.36 10.29
C PRO A 17 8.11 -4.51 9.01
N ASP A 18 8.86 -5.61 8.87
CA ASP A 18 9.71 -5.91 7.70
C ASP A 18 9.07 -6.91 6.72
N MET A 19 7.84 -7.41 6.99
CA MET A 19 7.15 -8.33 6.09
C MET A 19 6.77 -7.62 4.80
N LEU A 20 6.81 -8.32 3.66
CA LEU A 20 6.27 -7.77 2.41
C LEU A 20 4.75 -7.62 2.51
N TYR A 21 4.19 -6.58 1.92
CA TYR A 21 2.76 -6.32 2.02
C TYR A 21 1.90 -7.43 1.41
N SER A 22 2.35 -8.04 0.32
CA SER A 22 1.71 -9.22 -0.28
C SER A 22 1.62 -10.41 0.69
N ASP A 23 2.71 -10.66 1.46
CA ASP A 23 2.73 -11.71 2.48
C ASP A 23 1.86 -11.34 3.69
N LEU A 24 1.86 -10.06 4.06
CA LEU A 24 1.00 -9.53 5.12
C LEU A 24 -0.48 -9.71 4.77
N LEU A 25 -0.89 -9.36 3.55
CA LEU A 25 -2.26 -9.57 3.07
C LEU A 25 -2.66 -11.06 3.08
N ALA A 26 -1.75 -11.94 2.65
CA ALA A 26 -1.98 -13.38 2.73
C ALA A 26 -2.24 -13.82 4.17
N LYS A 27 -1.41 -13.34 5.11
CA LYS A 27 -1.53 -13.64 6.54
C LYS A 27 -2.80 -13.06 7.17
N ILE A 28 -3.20 -11.83 6.80
CA ILE A 28 -4.48 -11.24 7.22
C ILE A 28 -5.64 -12.13 6.80
N SER A 29 -5.63 -12.60 5.55
CA SER A 29 -6.65 -13.49 5.01
C SER A 29 -6.74 -14.81 5.80
N GLU A 30 -5.61 -15.42 6.16
CA GLU A 30 -5.54 -16.63 7.00
C GLU A 30 -6.16 -16.40 8.38
N VAL A 31 -5.78 -15.31 9.05
CA VAL A 31 -6.27 -14.97 10.39
C VAL A 31 -7.77 -14.72 10.39
N ILE A 32 -8.27 -14.02 9.39
CA ILE A 32 -9.71 -13.73 9.26
C ILE A 32 -10.49 -15.01 9.00
N GLU A 33 -10.02 -15.87 8.10
CA GLU A 33 -10.67 -17.16 7.83
C GLU A 33 -10.73 -18.04 9.09
N ALA A 34 -9.62 -18.13 9.84
CA ALA A 34 -9.58 -18.88 11.09
C ALA A 34 -10.57 -18.34 12.13
N ARG A 35 -10.69 -17.00 12.27
CA ARG A 35 -11.68 -16.38 13.17
C ARG A 35 -13.12 -16.65 12.74
N VAL A 36 -13.42 -16.60 11.45
CA VAL A 36 -14.77 -16.91 10.91
C VAL A 36 -15.11 -18.37 11.17
N LYS A 37 -14.20 -19.30 10.92
CA LYS A 37 -14.41 -20.74 11.17
C LYS A 37 -14.66 -21.05 12.66
N SER A 38 -13.91 -20.41 13.56
CA SER A 38 -14.09 -20.59 15.01
C SER A 38 -15.47 -20.12 15.50
N HIS A 39 -15.98 -19.00 14.95
CA HIS A 39 -17.31 -18.49 15.28
C HIS A 39 -18.45 -19.32 14.66
N SER A 40 -18.23 -19.95 13.51
CA SER A 40 -19.21 -20.80 12.84
C SER A 40 -19.31 -22.21 13.47
N GLY A 41 -18.25 -22.66 14.13
CA GLY A 41 -18.21 -23.97 14.83
C GLY A 41 -18.93 -24.00 16.20
N ASP A 42 -19.16 -22.82 16.82
CA ASP A 42 -19.77 -22.72 18.14
C ASP A 42 -21.32 -22.64 18.12
N THR A 43 -21.93 -22.64 16.95
CA THR A 43 -23.41 -22.64 16.80
C THR A 43 -24.03 -24.04 16.65
N GLY A 44 -23.22 -25.12 16.87
CA GLY A 44 -23.64 -26.52 16.60
C GLY A 44 -23.62 -27.47 17.81
N ALA A 45 -23.80 -27.00 19.05
CA ALA A 45 -23.87 -27.90 20.21
C ALA A 45 -24.98 -27.55 21.18
N THR A 46 -26.22 -27.86 20.82
CA THR A 46 -27.27 -28.18 21.81
C THR A 46 -28.27 -29.18 21.26
N SER A 47 -28.36 -30.29 22.05
CA SER A 47 -29.42 -31.34 22.07
C SER A 47 -29.40 -32.30 20.87
N THR A 48 -29.46 -33.59 21.05
CA THR A 48 -30.16 -34.42 22.04
C THR A 48 -29.56 -35.80 22.09
N LEU A 49 -29.57 -36.38 23.25
CA LEU A 49 -29.51 -37.80 23.53
C LEU A 49 -30.65 -38.54 22.75
N ASP A 50 -30.36 -39.58 21.98
CA ASP A 50 -31.00 -40.87 22.21
C ASP A 50 -30.26 -42.01 21.49
N GLY A 51 -30.22 -43.15 22.15
CA GLY A 51 -29.44 -44.29 21.75
C GLY A 51 -30.16 -45.16 20.69
N SER A 52 -29.38 -45.91 19.96
CA SER A 52 -29.65 -47.33 19.71
C SER A 52 -28.49 -47.96 18.93
N ILE A 53 -28.11 -49.10 19.45
CA ILE A 53 -27.15 -50.09 18.97
C ILE A 53 -27.72 -50.80 17.74
N ALA A 54 -26.92 -51.03 16.71
CA ALA A 54 -26.99 -52.27 15.93
C ALA A 54 -25.72 -52.50 15.10
N THR A 55 -25.16 -53.63 15.33
CA THR A 55 -24.05 -54.33 14.66
C THR A 55 -24.40 -54.77 13.24
N SER A 56 -23.45 -54.80 12.32
CA SER A 56 -22.90 -56.02 11.67
C SER A 56 -22.10 -55.71 10.41
N SER A 57 -20.89 -56.15 10.43
CA SER A 57 -20.07 -56.94 9.50
C SER A 57 -20.44 -57.00 8.02
N GLY A 58 -19.42 -56.84 7.15
CA GLY A 58 -19.45 -57.27 5.75
C GLY A 58 -18.20 -56.86 4.97
N VAL A 59 -17.22 -57.74 4.94
CA VAL A 59 -16.01 -57.76 4.10
C VAL A 59 -16.39 -57.91 2.60
N THR A 60 -15.70 -57.21 1.70
CA THR A 60 -14.99 -57.73 0.52
C THR A 60 -14.41 -56.63 -0.35
N ASN A 61 -13.11 -56.68 -0.56
CA ASN A 61 -12.39 -56.18 -1.75
C ASN A 61 -12.49 -57.27 -2.87
N PRO A 62 -12.28 -57.04 -4.17
CA PRO A 62 -11.10 -56.35 -4.73
C PRO A 62 -11.32 -55.66 -6.11
N SER A 63 -10.24 -55.06 -6.60
CA SER A 63 -9.82 -54.87 -7.99
C SER A 63 -9.97 -53.46 -8.59
N ALA A 64 -8.81 -52.83 -8.75
CA ALA A 64 -8.50 -51.77 -9.72
C ALA A 64 -8.58 -52.29 -11.17
N PRO A 65 -8.73 -51.42 -12.19
CA PRO A 65 -7.50 -50.91 -12.80
C PRO A 65 -7.53 -49.41 -13.15
N SER A 66 -6.35 -48.87 -12.99
CA SER A 66 -5.62 -47.82 -13.76
C SER A 66 -6.37 -47.14 -14.91
N THR A 67 -6.50 -45.81 -14.83
CA THR A 67 -6.10 -44.93 -15.91
C THR A 67 -5.67 -43.57 -15.32
N SER A 68 -4.48 -43.24 -15.65
CA SER A 68 -3.78 -41.98 -15.41
C SER A 68 -4.53 -40.80 -15.99
N ASP A 69 -4.92 -39.86 -15.10
CA ASP A 69 -5.04 -38.45 -15.43
C ASP A 69 -4.40 -37.68 -14.29
N HIS A 70 -3.07 -37.49 -14.42
CA HIS A 70 -2.33 -36.51 -13.66
C HIS A 70 -2.73 -35.10 -14.15
N GLN A 71 -3.92 -34.66 -13.78
CA GLN A 71 -4.22 -33.26 -13.76
C GLN A 71 -3.57 -32.69 -12.50
N LEU A 72 -2.35 -32.15 -12.66
CA LEU A 72 -1.69 -31.32 -11.67
C LEU A 72 -2.56 -30.08 -11.41
N GLY A 73 -3.58 -30.24 -10.58
CA GLY A 73 -4.27 -29.15 -9.94
C GLY A 73 -3.31 -28.53 -8.94
N ILE A 74 -2.53 -27.55 -9.37
CA ILE A 74 -1.90 -26.59 -8.47
C ILE A 74 -3.07 -25.80 -7.89
N THR A 75 -3.59 -26.24 -6.76
CA THR A 75 -4.50 -25.42 -5.93
C THR A 75 -3.61 -24.31 -5.37
N SER A 76 -3.55 -23.18 -6.07
CA SER A 76 -2.90 -21.99 -5.54
C SER A 76 -3.53 -21.66 -4.19
N ASN A 77 -2.71 -21.53 -3.15
CA ASN A 77 -3.19 -21.14 -1.83
C ASN A 77 -4.02 -19.84 -1.97
N PRO A 78 -5.32 -19.84 -1.61
CA PRO A 78 -6.20 -18.69 -1.81
C PRO A 78 -5.71 -17.44 -1.06
N HIS A 79 -5.01 -17.61 0.05
CA HIS A 79 -4.44 -16.50 0.81
C HIS A 79 -3.27 -15.86 0.06
N VAL A 80 -2.40 -16.65 -0.57
CA VAL A 80 -1.32 -16.15 -1.44
C VAL A 80 -1.91 -15.46 -2.67
N ALA A 81 -2.98 -16.00 -3.25
CA ALA A 81 -3.69 -15.35 -4.36
C ALA A 81 -4.29 -14.00 -3.95
N PHE A 82 -4.83 -13.91 -2.73
CA PHE A 82 -5.30 -12.64 -2.16
C PHE A 82 -4.15 -11.65 -1.93
N GLY A 83 -3.03 -12.10 -1.36
CA GLY A 83 -1.82 -11.29 -1.20
C GLY A 83 -1.34 -10.67 -2.51
N ASN A 84 -1.34 -11.45 -3.58
CA ASN A 84 -0.93 -11.01 -4.92
C ASN A 84 -2.01 -10.21 -5.67
N SER A 85 -3.17 -9.95 -5.07
CA SER A 85 -4.27 -9.26 -5.76
C SER A 85 -4.04 -7.78 -6.01
N VAL A 86 -3.07 -7.14 -5.34
CA VAL A 86 -2.76 -5.71 -5.46
C VAL A 86 -2.54 -5.29 -6.93
N GLN A 87 -1.94 -6.16 -7.74
CA GLN A 87 -1.76 -5.92 -9.18
C GLN A 87 -3.07 -5.65 -9.94
N ASN A 88 -4.20 -6.17 -9.42
CA ASN A 88 -5.53 -6.03 -10.03
C ASN A 88 -6.32 -4.85 -9.50
N TRP A 89 -5.84 -4.17 -8.43
CA TRP A 89 -6.56 -3.06 -7.84
C TRP A 89 -6.61 -1.87 -8.79
N GLU A 90 -7.79 -1.32 -8.98
CA GLU A 90 -7.99 -0.16 -9.84
C GLU A 90 -7.53 1.13 -9.15
N ILE A 91 -7.04 2.08 -9.95
CA ILE A 91 -6.82 3.44 -9.47
C ILE A 91 -8.12 4.23 -9.55
N PHE A 92 -8.27 5.26 -8.73
CA PHE A 92 -9.41 6.16 -8.85
C PHE A 92 -9.36 6.93 -10.18
N PRO A 93 -10.51 7.15 -10.83
CA PRO A 93 -10.57 7.70 -12.19
C PRO A 93 -9.93 9.08 -12.37
N ASP A 94 -9.90 9.88 -11.31
CA ASP A 94 -9.31 11.22 -11.27
C ASP A 94 -7.79 11.21 -11.05
N SER A 95 -7.22 10.15 -10.44
CA SER A 95 -5.87 10.16 -9.88
C SER A 95 -4.80 10.43 -10.94
N HIS A 96 -4.82 9.73 -12.08
CA HIS A 96 -3.81 9.92 -13.13
C HIS A 96 -3.74 11.38 -13.61
N LYS A 97 -4.90 11.97 -13.92
CA LYS A 97 -4.97 13.35 -14.45
C LYS A 97 -4.56 14.36 -13.38
N ALA A 98 -5.04 14.19 -12.14
CA ALA A 98 -4.73 15.06 -11.02
C ALA A 98 -3.24 15.05 -10.70
N LEU A 99 -2.60 13.88 -10.62
CA LEU A 99 -1.16 13.76 -10.39
C LEU A 99 -0.34 14.46 -11.49
N ARG A 100 -0.71 14.29 -12.76
CA ARG A 100 -0.04 15.01 -13.86
C ARG A 100 -0.23 16.51 -13.79
N GLN A 101 -1.37 17.00 -13.31
CA GLN A 101 -1.60 18.43 -13.12
C GLN A 101 -0.74 18.95 -11.96
N LEU A 102 -0.76 18.29 -10.82
CA LEU A 102 0.02 18.67 -9.65
C LEU A 102 1.53 18.60 -9.89
N ALA A 103 2.01 17.61 -10.67
CA ALA A 103 3.42 17.47 -11.02
C ALA A 103 4.01 18.62 -11.83
N LYS A 104 3.17 19.51 -12.42
CA LYS A 104 3.65 20.72 -13.09
C LYS A 104 4.23 21.74 -12.10
N ASP A 105 3.76 21.71 -10.87
CA ASP A 105 4.00 22.74 -9.87
C ASP A 105 4.71 22.22 -8.63
N TYR A 106 4.58 20.93 -8.36
CA TYR A 106 5.12 20.27 -7.17
C TYR A 106 6.02 19.09 -7.52
N LYS A 107 6.96 18.80 -6.65
CA LYS A 107 7.67 17.53 -6.63
C LYS A 107 6.80 16.53 -5.90
N LEU A 108 6.37 15.48 -6.59
CA LEU A 108 5.51 14.47 -6.01
C LEU A 108 6.34 13.31 -5.44
N ILE A 109 6.10 12.98 -4.18
CA ILE A 109 6.77 11.91 -3.46
C ILE A 109 5.74 10.89 -3.02
N VAL A 110 6.02 9.62 -3.21
CA VAL A 110 5.19 8.53 -2.70
C VAL A 110 5.75 7.99 -1.39
N LEU A 111 4.87 7.80 -0.40
CA LEU A 111 5.08 6.95 0.78
C LEU A 111 3.93 5.94 0.87
N SER A 112 4.20 4.68 0.59
CA SER A 112 3.17 3.64 0.49
C SER A 112 3.46 2.45 1.39
N ASN A 113 2.41 1.88 2.01
CA ASN A 113 2.52 0.66 2.81
C ASN A 113 2.67 -0.62 1.99
N VAL A 114 2.64 -0.55 0.67
CA VAL A 114 2.86 -1.74 -0.18
C VAL A 114 4.36 -2.03 -0.39
N ASP A 115 4.67 -3.22 -0.86
CA ASP A 115 6.01 -3.61 -1.30
C ASP A 115 6.31 -3.17 -2.74
N HIS A 116 7.58 -3.25 -3.16
CA HIS A 116 8.00 -2.81 -4.50
C HIS A 116 7.33 -3.60 -5.63
N GLU A 117 7.21 -4.93 -5.46
CA GLU A 117 6.61 -5.79 -6.48
C GLU A 117 5.14 -5.45 -6.67
N SER A 118 4.39 -5.25 -5.59
CA SER A 118 2.98 -4.86 -5.64
C SER A 118 2.81 -3.44 -6.19
N PHE A 119 3.68 -2.50 -5.80
CA PHE A 119 3.56 -1.10 -6.17
C PHE A 119 3.78 -0.84 -7.66
N ARG A 120 4.61 -1.61 -8.37
CA ARG A 120 4.90 -1.38 -9.80
C ARG A 120 3.65 -1.34 -10.68
N TYR A 121 2.65 -2.16 -10.37
CA TYR A 121 1.38 -2.18 -11.11
C TYR A 121 0.56 -0.91 -10.89
N THR A 122 0.48 -0.45 -9.65
CA THR A 122 -0.16 0.82 -9.29
C THR A 122 0.61 2.00 -9.90
N HIS A 123 1.92 1.98 -9.85
CA HIS A 123 2.79 3.02 -10.42
C HIS A 123 2.58 3.14 -11.93
N ALA A 124 2.55 2.02 -12.66
CA ALA A 124 2.26 2.04 -14.10
C ALA A 124 0.89 2.66 -14.38
N LYS A 125 -0.16 2.25 -13.66
CA LYS A 125 -1.52 2.79 -13.83
C LYS A 125 -1.59 4.30 -13.52
N LEU A 126 -0.95 4.76 -12.45
CA LEU A 126 -0.90 6.18 -12.10
C LEU A 126 -0.12 7.01 -13.13
N SER A 127 0.93 6.44 -13.73
CA SER A 127 1.77 7.11 -14.72
C SER A 127 1.15 7.15 -16.13
N LEU A 128 0.49 6.07 -16.54
CA LEU A 128 -0.04 5.87 -17.89
C LEU A 128 -1.54 6.17 -18.02
N GLY A 129 -2.28 6.17 -16.92
CA GLY A 129 -3.75 6.19 -16.91
C GLY A 129 -4.39 4.87 -17.34
N ARG A 130 -3.60 3.81 -17.48
CA ARG A 130 -3.97 2.44 -17.85
C ARG A 130 -2.99 1.43 -17.26
N PRO A 131 -3.29 0.14 -17.23
CA PRO A 131 -2.30 -0.89 -16.96
C PRO A 131 -1.18 -0.88 -18.02
N ALA A 132 0.01 -1.34 -17.65
CA ALA A 132 1.09 -1.60 -18.60
C ALA A 132 0.63 -2.61 -19.66
N ALA A 133 0.98 -2.37 -20.93
CA ALA A 133 0.53 -3.22 -22.03
C ALA A 133 1.24 -4.60 -22.04
N ASN A 134 2.45 -4.66 -21.53
CA ASN A 134 3.28 -5.85 -21.46
C ASN A 134 4.33 -5.77 -20.36
N ALA A 135 5.10 -6.84 -20.19
CA ALA A 135 6.15 -6.93 -19.16
C ALA A 135 7.28 -5.90 -19.37
N GLU A 136 7.62 -5.58 -20.62
CA GLU A 136 8.67 -4.62 -20.96
C GLU A 136 8.26 -3.20 -20.51
N GLU A 137 7.04 -2.77 -20.82
CA GLU A 137 6.50 -1.49 -20.35
C GLU A 137 6.41 -1.47 -18.82
N LEU A 138 5.99 -2.57 -18.18
CA LEU A 138 5.92 -2.67 -16.73
C LEU A 138 7.30 -2.50 -16.07
N THR A 139 8.38 -2.96 -16.72
CA THR A 139 9.75 -2.83 -16.20
C THR A 139 10.15 -1.35 -16.01
N ILE A 140 9.65 -0.42 -16.84
CA ILE A 140 9.91 1.02 -16.72
C ILE A 140 9.37 1.56 -15.38
N TYR A 141 8.31 0.95 -14.85
CA TYR A 141 7.64 1.35 -13.60
C TYR A 141 7.97 0.44 -12.43
N THR A 142 9.02 -0.37 -12.56
CA THR A 142 9.53 -1.30 -11.54
C THR A 142 10.77 -0.72 -10.90
N ASN A 143 10.86 -0.77 -9.56
CA ASN A 143 12.07 -0.33 -8.86
C ASN A 143 13.28 -1.19 -9.32
N PRO A 144 14.36 -0.56 -9.83
CA PRO A 144 15.53 -1.29 -10.32
C PRO A 144 16.20 -2.20 -9.29
N GLN A 145 16.03 -1.92 -8.00
CA GLN A 145 16.57 -2.76 -6.93
C GLN A 145 15.94 -4.16 -6.88
N LEU A 146 14.71 -4.33 -7.38
CA LEU A 146 14.10 -5.66 -7.54
C LEU A 146 14.85 -6.56 -8.52
N ALA A 147 15.43 -5.97 -9.58
CA ALA A 147 16.12 -6.72 -10.63
C ALA A 147 17.55 -7.13 -10.23
N SER A 148 18.18 -6.41 -9.30
CA SER A 148 19.61 -6.55 -9.03
C SER A 148 19.94 -7.58 -7.95
N GLY A 149 18.97 -8.08 -7.18
CA GLY A 149 19.25 -9.03 -6.06
C GLY A 149 20.32 -8.52 -5.09
N SER A 150 20.56 -7.20 -5.12
CA SER A 150 21.76 -6.59 -4.57
C SER A 150 21.74 -6.62 -3.06
N SER A 151 22.69 -7.36 -2.52
CA SER A 151 23.12 -7.24 -1.13
C SER A 151 23.66 -5.82 -0.90
N THR A 152 23.16 -5.15 0.10
CA THR A 152 23.40 -3.76 0.52
C THR A 152 24.82 -3.45 1.01
N THR A 153 25.81 -4.24 0.67
CA THR A 153 27.22 -3.98 1.06
C THR A 153 27.79 -2.83 0.24
N GLY A 154 27.87 -1.65 0.85
CA GLY A 154 28.48 -0.46 0.26
C GLY A 154 27.52 0.72 0.05
N GLU A 155 26.22 0.55 0.29
CA GLU A 155 25.24 1.66 0.12
C GLU A 155 25.29 2.70 1.24
N GLU A 156 25.82 2.38 2.41
CA GLU A 156 25.93 3.32 3.53
C GLU A 156 26.80 4.55 3.24
N ALA A 157 27.70 4.45 2.25
CA ALA A 157 28.56 5.57 1.84
C ALA A 157 27.87 6.57 0.90
N LYS A 158 26.68 6.22 0.36
CA LYS A 158 25.93 7.10 -0.55
C LYS A 158 25.02 8.05 0.25
N PRO A 159 24.74 9.26 -0.26
CA PRO A 159 23.72 10.13 0.31
C PRO A 159 22.38 9.40 0.43
N LEU A 160 21.63 9.69 1.49
CA LEU A 160 20.38 8.96 1.80
C LEU A 160 19.41 8.97 0.61
N TYR A 161 19.19 10.12 -0.01
CA TYR A 161 18.26 10.28 -1.14
C TYR A 161 18.63 9.38 -2.32
N SER A 162 19.92 9.17 -2.61
CA SER A 162 20.36 8.34 -3.73
C SER A 162 20.19 6.82 -3.52
N ARG A 163 19.75 6.42 -2.33
CA ARG A 163 19.43 5.02 -2.00
C ARG A 163 18.03 4.62 -2.45
N TYR A 164 17.19 5.61 -2.77
CA TYR A 164 15.79 5.37 -3.13
C TYR A 164 15.53 5.66 -4.60
N TRP A 165 14.42 5.17 -5.09
CA TRP A 165 14.11 5.21 -6.51
C TRP A 165 13.55 6.56 -6.96
N HIS A 166 14.24 7.16 -7.93
CA HIS A 166 13.83 8.35 -8.68
C HIS A 166 13.25 7.95 -10.04
N PRO A 167 11.96 7.66 -10.16
CA PRO A 167 11.40 7.05 -11.36
C PRO A 167 11.43 7.97 -12.58
N GLN A 168 11.54 9.28 -12.42
CA GLN A 168 11.71 10.24 -13.53
C GLN A 168 13.07 10.12 -14.21
N GLU A 169 14.07 9.53 -13.56
CA GLU A 169 15.39 9.25 -14.13
C GLU A 169 15.42 7.97 -14.97
N THR A 170 14.38 7.13 -14.89
CA THR A 170 14.26 5.92 -15.69
C THR A 170 13.97 6.29 -17.14
N PRO A 171 14.75 5.81 -18.15
CA PRO A 171 14.48 6.06 -19.56
C PRO A 171 13.04 5.70 -19.95
N ASN A 172 12.40 6.56 -20.74
CA ASN A 172 11.01 6.44 -21.20
C ASN A 172 9.95 6.44 -20.10
N SER A 173 10.30 6.83 -18.88
CA SER A 173 9.35 6.96 -17.80
C SER A 173 8.44 8.18 -17.99
N HIS A 174 7.14 7.95 -17.81
CA HIS A 174 6.12 9.00 -17.72
C HIS A 174 5.65 9.22 -16.27
N SER A 175 6.46 8.80 -15.30
CA SER A 175 6.10 8.91 -13.88
C SER A 175 5.89 10.38 -13.46
N PRO A 176 4.78 10.68 -12.78
CA PRO A 176 4.59 11.99 -12.16
C PRO A 176 5.43 12.16 -10.88
N PHE A 177 5.99 11.07 -10.35
CA PHE A 177 6.68 11.05 -9.07
C PHE A 177 8.17 11.32 -9.24
N THR A 178 8.70 12.17 -8.35
CA THR A 178 10.15 12.45 -8.27
C THR A 178 10.87 11.43 -7.40
N LEU A 179 10.21 10.94 -6.33
CA LEU A 179 10.77 9.95 -5.40
C LEU A 179 9.68 8.96 -5.00
N ILE A 180 10.03 7.67 -4.88
CA ILE A 180 9.15 6.63 -4.36
C ILE A 180 9.83 5.94 -3.19
N LEU A 181 9.13 5.91 -2.05
CA LEU A 181 9.41 5.10 -0.87
C LEU A 181 8.23 4.18 -0.58
N THR A 182 8.53 2.94 -0.28
CA THR A 182 7.55 1.95 0.20
C THR A 182 7.84 1.53 1.64
N ALA A 183 6.94 0.79 2.27
CA ALA A 183 7.19 0.20 3.58
C ALA A 183 8.43 -0.72 3.56
N GLN A 184 8.71 -1.38 2.44
CA GLN A 184 9.89 -2.21 2.24
C GLN A 184 11.19 -1.38 2.35
N ASP A 185 11.21 -0.14 1.85
CA ASP A 185 12.33 0.78 1.98
C ASP A 185 12.45 1.32 3.41
N ALA A 186 11.32 1.73 3.98
CA ALA A 186 11.21 2.35 5.30
C ALA A 186 11.46 1.37 6.45
N LYS A 187 11.37 0.05 6.19
CA LYS A 187 11.39 -1.02 7.20
C LYS A 187 10.35 -0.84 8.30
N CYS A 188 9.26 -0.21 7.95
CA CYS A 188 8.11 -0.02 8.83
C CYS A 188 6.87 0.37 8.01
N TYR A 189 5.71 -0.01 8.53
CA TYR A 189 4.42 0.42 8.01
C TYR A 189 3.98 1.75 8.64
N LYS A 190 3.27 2.59 7.89
CA LYS A 190 2.48 3.68 8.47
C LYS A 190 1.40 3.06 9.38
N PRO A 191 1.10 3.62 10.55
CA PRO A 191 1.37 4.98 11.01
C PRO A 191 2.72 5.21 11.70
N ALA A 192 3.64 4.24 11.73
CA ALA A 192 4.97 4.47 12.29
C ALA A 192 5.67 5.62 11.55
N LEU A 193 6.37 6.47 12.32
CA LEU A 193 6.96 7.71 11.80
C LEU A 193 8.22 7.50 10.96
N GLY A 194 8.76 6.28 10.89
CA GLY A 194 10.03 5.97 10.23
C GLY A 194 10.06 6.43 8.77
N GLY A 195 9.06 6.02 7.98
CA GLY A 195 8.95 6.40 6.57
C GLY A 195 8.84 7.91 6.35
N PHE A 196 8.03 8.60 7.17
CA PHE A 196 7.89 10.07 7.10
C PHE A 196 9.23 10.77 7.42
N LYS A 197 9.92 10.36 8.48
CA LYS A 197 11.23 10.93 8.84
C LYS A 197 12.27 10.70 7.74
N THR A 198 12.26 9.51 7.14
CA THR A 198 13.14 9.20 6.00
C THR A 198 12.87 10.13 4.81
N ILE A 199 11.58 10.36 4.46
CA ILE A 199 11.23 11.29 3.38
C ILE A 199 11.67 12.72 3.71
N LEU A 200 11.43 13.21 4.92
CA LEU A 200 11.85 14.57 5.31
C LEU A 200 13.37 14.73 5.21
N GLU A 201 14.13 13.73 5.58
CA GLU A 201 15.60 13.74 5.44
C GLU A 201 16.03 13.65 3.96
N CYS A 202 15.35 12.85 3.12
CA CYS A 202 15.58 12.86 1.68
C CYS A 202 15.32 14.25 1.09
N ILE A 203 14.19 14.90 1.43
CA ILE A 203 13.85 16.24 0.95
C ILE A 203 14.93 17.24 1.35
N ARG A 204 15.41 17.17 2.59
CA ARG A 204 16.45 18.08 3.12
C ARG A 204 17.78 17.94 2.40
N THR A 205 18.11 16.76 1.92
CA THR A 205 19.45 16.43 1.38
C THR A 205 19.51 16.26 -0.13
N ASP A 206 18.35 16.14 -0.81
CA ASP A 206 18.26 15.91 -2.25
C ASP A 206 18.08 17.23 -3.03
N PRO A 207 19.07 17.66 -3.82
CA PRO A 207 18.96 18.88 -4.64
C PRO A 207 17.87 18.79 -5.73
N ALA A 208 17.42 17.59 -6.11
CA ALA A 208 16.31 17.41 -7.05
C ALA A 208 14.96 17.72 -6.41
N LEU A 209 14.83 17.52 -5.10
CA LEU A 209 13.61 17.78 -4.34
C LEU A 209 13.55 19.21 -3.82
N LEU A 210 14.62 19.70 -3.25
CA LEU A 210 14.68 21.04 -2.66
C LEU A 210 15.94 21.77 -3.14
N ARG A 211 15.76 22.96 -3.73
CA ARG A 211 16.89 23.76 -4.27
C ARG A 211 17.78 24.34 -3.17
N ASP A 212 17.18 24.70 -2.04
CA ASP A 212 17.89 25.25 -0.88
C ASP A 212 18.16 24.13 0.14
N LEU A 213 19.35 23.58 0.07
CA LEU A 213 19.80 22.50 0.97
C LEU A 213 20.26 22.99 2.36
N GLY A 214 20.18 24.30 2.62
CA GLY A 214 20.59 24.88 3.91
C GLY A 214 19.49 24.88 4.97
N LEU A 215 18.28 24.42 4.64
CA LEU A 215 17.13 24.45 5.54
C LEU A 215 17.27 23.46 6.69
N ASN A 216 16.87 23.88 7.88
CA ASN A 216 16.71 23.00 9.03
C ASN A 216 15.42 22.15 8.89
N GLU A 217 15.22 21.19 9.81
CA GLU A 217 14.08 20.26 9.74
C GLU A 217 12.73 20.99 9.78
N GLU A 218 12.58 21.99 10.64
CA GLU A 218 11.32 22.74 10.76
C GLU A 218 11.02 23.56 9.49
N GLU A 219 12.02 24.14 8.88
CA GLU A 219 11.88 24.86 7.61
C GLU A 219 11.49 23.90 6.47
N VAL A 220 12.06 22.69 6.43
CA VAL A 220 11.69 21.65 5.47
C VAL A 220 10.21 21.27 5.63
N LYS A 221 9.74 21.09 6.86
CA LYS A 221 8.32 20.77 7.14
C LYS A 221 7.37 21.80 6.54
N THR A 222 7.75 23.09 6.52
CA THR A 222 6.90 24.13 5.90
C THR A 222 6.79 24.04 4.39
N LYS A 223 7.65 23.26 3.73
CA LYS A 223 7.68 23.03 2.28
C LYS A 223 6.99 21.73 1.87
N VAL A 224 6.55 20.95 2.86
CA VAL A 224 5.96 19.62 2.64
C VAL A 224 4.46 19.66 2.93
N LEU A 225 3.68 19.10 2.01
CA LEU A 225 2.26 18.88 2.15
C LEU A 225 1.97 17.38 2.05
N SER A 226 1.44 16.79 3.13
CA SER A 226 1.00 15.40 3.12
C SER A 226 -0.39 15.31 2.50
N VAL A 227 -0.57 14.50 1.46
CA VAL A 227 -1.86 14.33 0.76
C VAL A 227 -2.25 12.87 0.79
N ALA A 228 -3.35 12.54 1.45
CA ALA A 228 -3.74 11.15 1.62
C ALA A 228 -5.24 10.97 1.94
N GLN A 229 -5.68 9.72 1.89
CA GLN A 229 -7.03 9.31 2.24
C GLN A 229 -7.11 8.78 3.68
N SER A 230 -6.10 8.08 4.18
CA SER A 230 -6.17 7.41 5.48
C SER A 230 -5.90 8.36 6.64
N LEU A 231 -6.90 8.53 7.52
CA LEU A 231 -6.76 9.36 8.73
C LEU A 231 -5.76 8.75 9.71
N VAL A 232 -5.74 7.42 9.85
CA VAL A 232 -4.90 6.70 10.80
C VAL A 232 -3.46 6.59 10.28
N HIS A 233 -3.28 6.13 9.04
CA HIS A 233 -1.95 5.83 8.52
C HIS A 233 -1.18 7.07 8.04
N ASP A 234 -1.88 8.14 7.67
CA ASP A 234 -1.25 9.30 7.03
C ASP A 234 -1.42 10.60 7.82
N HIS A 235 -2.66 10.94 8.21
CA HIS A 235 -2.94 12.23 8.85
C HIS A 235 -2.50 12.28 10.31
N GLU A 236 -2.64 11.19 11.05
CA GLU A 236 -2.14 11.11 12.43
C GLU A 236 -0.63 11.29 12.51
N PRO A 237 0.22 10.54 11.77
CA PRO A 237 1.65 10.78 11.76
C PRO A 237 2.05 12.14 11.17
N ALA A 238 1.37 12.65 10.13
CA ALA A 238 1.62 13.99 9.62
C ALA A 238 1.38 15.06 10.69
N HIS A 239 0.28 14.95 11.44
CA HIS A 239 -0.04 15.85 12.54
C HIS A 239 1.01 15.77 13.68
N GLN A 240 1.43 14.55 14.07
CA GLN A 240 2.48 14.37 15.09
C GLN A 240 3.81 15.01 14.69
N LEU A 241 4.11 15.06 13.39
CA LEU A 241 5.31 15.69 12.85
C LEU A 241 5.17 17.19 12.58
N GLY A 242 3.98 17.76 12.77
CA GLY A 242 3.71 19.18 12.50
C GLY A 242 3.60 19.51 11.01
N LEU A 243 3.28 18.53 10.15
CA LEU A 243 3.08 18.74 8.72
C LEU A 243 1.67 19.23 8.43
N ASN A 244 1.55 20.16 7.48
CA ASN A 244 0.26 20.44 6.86
C ASN A 244 -0.19 19.22 6.04
N SER A 245 -1.50 18.97 6.01
CA SER A 245 -2.03 17.86 5.25
C SER A 245 -3.36 18.15 4.58
N VAL A 246 -3.60 17.47 3.47
CA VAL A 246 -4.85 17.47 2.70
C VAL A 246 -5.48 16.10 2.80
N TRP A 247 -6.66 16.06 3.39
CA TRP A 247 -7.46 14.85 3.43
C TRP A 247 -8.28 14.71 2.15
N ILE A 248 -8.02 13.66 1.40
CA ILE A 248 -8.84 13.26 0.26
C ILE A 248 -9.93 12.32 0.78
N ASP A 249 -11.06 12.91 1.17
CA ASP A 249 -12.19 12.21 1.79
C ASP A 249 -13.06 11.53 0.72
N ARG A 250 -12.58 10.39 0.26
CA ARG A 250 -13.32 9.57 -0.70
C ARG A 250 -14.46 8.84 0.01
N GLN A 251 -15.69 9.20 -0.26
CA GLN A 251 -16.90 8.65 0.38
C GLN A 251 -17.03 7.12 0.29
N ILE A 252 -16.34 6.49 -0.66
CA ILE A 252 -16.35 5.03 -0.86
C ILE A 252 -15.20 4.33 -0.08
N ALA A 253 -14.33 5.09 0.56
CA ALA A 253 -13.18 4.52 1.26
C ALA A 253 -13.61 4.06 2.67
N VAL A 254 -13.90 2.78 2.77
CA VAL A 254 -14.40 2.11 3.98
C VAL A 254 -13.42 2.07 5.16
N THR A 255 -12.14 2.42 4.94
CA THR A 255 -11.09 2.46 5.96
C THR A 255 -10.88 3.85 6.56
N CYS A 256 -11.51 4.88 5.98
CA CYS A 256 -11.46 6.22 6.52
C CYS A 256 -12.50 6.34 7.64
N ARG A 257 -12.03 6.53 8.87
CA ARG A 257 -12.89 6.84 10.00
C ARG A 257 -12.78 8.33 10.28
N GLU A 258 -13.92 9.00 10.39
CA GLU A 258 -13.91 10.33 10.95
C GLU A 258 -13.32 10.28 12.36
N PRO A 259 -12.42 11.20 12.70
CA PRO A 259 -11.90 11.30 14.06
C PRO A 259 -13.05 11.62 15.03
N PRO A 260 -12.87 11.37 16.33
CA PRO A 260 -13.82 11.82 17.33
C PRO A 260 -14.16 13.31 17.17
N GLU A 261 -15.40 13.68 17.47
CA GLU A 261 -15.84 15.08 17.38
C GLU A 261 -14.82 16.04 18.02
N GLY A 262 -14.47 17.10 17.30
CA GLY A 262 -13.53 18.13 17.76
C GLY A 262 -12.05 17.86 17.52
N VAL A 263 -11.67 16.74 16.89
CA VAL A 263 -10.26 16.40 16.61
C VAL A 263 -9.98 16.43 15.12
N GLN A 264 -9.60 17.58 14.58
CA GLN A 264 -9.17 17.72 13.20
C GLN A 264 -7.67 17.44 13.10
N ARG A 265 -7.28 16.53 12.18
CA ARG A 265 -5.90 16.11 11.92
C ARG A 265 -5.37 16.57 10.56
N TRP A 266 -6.16 17.32 9.80
CA TRP A 266 -5.81 17.81 8.46
C TRP A 266 -5.99 19.33 8.38
N THR A 267 -5.32 19.94 7.41
CA THR A 267 -5.39 21.38 7.14
C THR A 267 -6.51 21.69 6.14
N TRP A 268 -6.59 20.91 5.05
CA TRP A 268 -7.62 21.03 4.00
C TRP A 268 -8.28 19.69 3.72
N ARG A 269 -9.46 19.73 3.14
CA ARG A 269 -10.25 18.55 2.75
C ARG A 269 -10.80 18.73 1.36
N PHE A 270 -10.73 17.70 0.53
CA PHE A 270 -11.38 17.59 -0.77
C PHE A 270 -11.98 16.18 -0.91
N GLU A 271 -13.02 16.02 -1.71
CA GLU A 271 -13.63 14.71 -1.97
C GLU A 271 -12.77 13.87 -2.93
N THR A 272 -12.07 14.55 -3.86
CA THR A 272 -11.20 13.89 -4.85
C THR A 272 -9.86 14.59 -4.99
N LEU A 273 -8.87 13.87 -5.50
CA LEU A 273 -7.57 14.47 -5.84
C LEU A 273 -7.72 15.45 -7.03
N GLY A 274 -8.72 15.20 -7.90
CA GLY A 274 -9.08 16.07 -9.02
C GLY A 274 -9.50 17.45 -8.53
N GLU A 275 -10.41 17.53 -7.55
CA GLU A 275 -10.84 18.81 -6.95
C GLU A 275 -9.67 19.57 -6.32
N MET A 276 -8.77 18.88 -5.61
CA MET A 276 -7.57 19.51 -5.09
C MET A 276 -6.71 20.08 -6.22
N ALA A 277 -6.49 19.34 -7.30
CA ALA A 277 -5.67 19.78 -8.42
C ALA A 277 -6.30 20.99 -9.15
N GLU A 278 -7.62 21.05 -9.26
CA GLU A 278 -8.38 22.19 -9.82
C GLU A 278 -8.27 23.42 -8.90
N ALA A 279 -8.40 23.25 -7.59
CA ALA A 279 -8.26 24.33 -6.62
C ALA A 279 -6.86 24.97 -6.70
N VAL A 280 -5.80 24.15 -6.75
CA VAL A 280 -4.42 24.61 -6.91
C VAL A 280 -4.23 25.38 -8.22
N ALA A 281 -4.80 24.89 -9.31
CA ALA A 281 -4.71 25.57 -10.60
C ALA A 281 -5.46 26.92 -10.60
N GLY A 282 -6.62 26.98 -9.93
CA GLY A 282 -7.42 28.19 -9.75
C GLY A 282 -6.70 29.28 -8.95
N GLU A 283 -6.08 28.93 -7.83
CA GLU A 283 -5.29 29.86 -7.02
C GLU A 283 -4.13 30.48 -7.81
N LYS A 284 -3.43 29.65 -8.58
CA LYS A 284 -2.32 30.14 -9.41
C LYS A 284 -2.78 31.07 -10.54
N ALA A 285 -3.94 30.79 -11.15
CA ALA A 285 -4.48 31.63 -12.19
C ALA A 285 -4.97 32.99 -11.66
N ALA A 286 -5.37 33.04 -10.39
CA ALA A 286 -5.81 34.27 -9.72
C ALA A 286 -4.63 35.22 -9.37
N GLY A 287 -3.39 34.69 -9.34
CA GLY A 287 -2.19 35.44 -8.96
C GLY A 287 -2.15 35.74 -7.45
N PRO A 288 -1.03 36.21 -6.93
CA PRO A 288 -0.90 36.66 -5.55
C PRO A 288 -1.68 37.94 -5.29
#